data_201d47612c7a657629cd801fdbe4a04e
#
_entry.id   201d47612c7a657629cd801fdbe4a04e
#
_cell.length_a   1.000
_cell.length_b   1.000
_cell.length_c   1.000
_cell.angle_alpha   90.00
_cell.angle_beta   90.00
_cell.angle_gamma   90.00
#
_symmetry.space_group_name_H-M   'P 1'
#
loop_
_entity.id
_entity.type
_entity.pdbx_description
1 polymer ?
#
loop_
_entity_poly.entity_id
_entity_poly.type
_entity_poly.pdbx_seq_one_letter_code
_entity_poly.pdbx_strand_id
1 'polypeptide(L)'
;MTQSHLILPMMLVIPLIGAALIFMIKPGASGHRARGLGVLAFCFALIPALMGVVLLTRFNYAAGSVWQQRFNYPWLPQFHVNFSFGVDAISLWLLMLTLLVTPMAILDAVNKIQHRQNEFYAWMLISYACMIGVFISHDVLLFYLFFEFSLIPTFFILGIWGHSDRRKAAVKFFLYAFAGSVLLLASLIYLALVHQEKFGTFSFALADLYRAGQALSPTQQGIVFLGLLIGFAIKVPLFPVHTWMPLAITESPTPGSVMIALVKLGAYGLLRFAIPMLPLAAVRFTPFLAVLCVISILYGGLISWVQRDMKKLIAYSVLSHLGLCILALLALTMTGLTGCVLVMLSSGLLAAAMLMVMGMIYRRYHTRNLLEISGLARRLPVLGFFAVFFFMGTAALPGLIGFISEIISLVGTYVSGSAGHGGYLGPAYAIPAALGMILGALYMLYWVAHVIFGPLVETVPDADTSSTHAPAVVQDLSVREWLVLLPLALAVLFLGLYPAPVLNSLQPAIGKIRHEVLAAVQENATSRMAVNTHRVGAVHSAGKPGLVAPLESQGLGKAVALRLPVRLAR
;
A
#
# COMPACT_ATOMS: atom_id res chain seq x y z
N MET A 1 13.33 -19.71 -27.06
CA MET A 1 12.74 -18.71 -26.13
C MET A 1 11.42 -19.26 -25.66
N THR A 2 11.34 -19.76 -24.45
CA THR A 2 10.13 -20.38 -23.91
C THR A 2 9.06 -19.31 -23.66
N GLN A 3 7.83 -19.56 -24.09
CA GLN A 3 6.65 -18.66 -23.98
C GLN A 3 6.38 -18.09 -22.56
N SER A 4 7.06 -18.60 -21.54
CA SER A 4 6.93 -18.16 -20.14
C SER A 4 7.44 -16.74 -19.87
N HIS A 5 8.39 -16.22 -20.64
CA HIS A 5 8.96 -14.89 -20.41
C HIS A 5 8.06 -13.72 -20.84
N LEU A 6 7.02 -13.97 -21.62
CA LEU A 6 6.13 -12.93 -22.14
C LEU A 6 4.88 -12.68 -21.26
N ILE A 7 4.66 -13.48 -20.21
CA ILE A 7 3.44 -13.36 -19.39
C ILE A 7 3.34 -11.97 -18.74
N LEU A 8 4.41 -11.46 -18.13
CA LEU A 8 4.41 -10.16 -17.46
C LEU A 8 4.25 -8.98 -18.43
N PRO A 9 5.01 -8.90 -19.54
CA PRO A 9 4.78 -7.87 -20.56
C PRO A 9 3.35 -7.90 -21.13
N MET A 10 2.79 -9.09 -21.39
CA MET A 10 1.42 -9.20 -21.89
C MET A 10 0.39 -8.70 -20.88
N MET A 11 0.56 -8.99 -19.59
CA MET A 11 -0.32 -8.47 -18.53
C MET A 11 -0.35 -6.94 -18.49
N LEU A 12 0.74 -6.28 -18.85
CA LEU A 12 0.85 -4.82 -18.94
C LEU A 12 0.24 -4.28 -20.24
N VAL A 13 0.51 -4.92 -21.36
CA VAL A 13 0.17 -4.40 -22.70
C VAL A 13 -1.32 -4.59 -23.01
N ILE A 14 -1.95 -5.67 -22.57
CA ILE A 14 -3.36 -5.97 -22.86
C ILE A 14 -4.32 -4.86 -22.37
N PRO A 15 -4.23 -4.36 -21.12
CA PRO A 15 -5.07 -3.24 -20.70
C PRO A 15 -4.80 -1.96 -21.50
N LEU A 16 -3.56 -1.70 -21.91
CA LEU A 16 -3.21 -0.53 -22.73
C LEU A 16 -3.81 -0.62 -24.13
N ILE A 17 -3.78 -1.80 -24.76
CA ILE A 17 -4.48 -2.04 -26.04
C ILE A 17 -5.98 -1.83 -25.85
N GLY A 18 -6.57 -2.37 -24.77
CA GLY A 18 -7.98 -2.17 -24.43
C GLY A 18 -8.33 -0.70 -24.26
N ALA A 19 -7.48 0.07 -23.57
CA ALA A 19 -7.65 1.51 -23.39
C ALA A 19 -7.62 2.25 -24.73
N ALA A 20 -6.64 1.96 -25.59
CA ALA A 20 -6.51 2.59 -26.90
C ALA A 20 -7.73 2.29 -27.79
N LEU A 21 -8.18 1.04 -27.84
CA LEU A 21 -9.35 0.64 -28.62
C LEU A 21 -10.62 1.34 -28.11
N ILE A 22 -10.84 1.36 -26.80
CA ILE A 22 -12.02 2.02 -26.20
C ILE A 22 -11.99 3.53 -26.44
N PHE A 23 -10.81 4.13 -26.39
CA PHE A 23 -10.66 5.58 -26.64
C PHE A 23 -11.05 5.95 -28.09
N MET A 24 -10.79 5.07 -29.06
CA MET A 24 -11.14 5.28 -30.47
C MET A 24 -12.64 5.11 -30.76
N ILE A 25 -13.40 4.44 -29.91
CA ILE A 25 -14.83 4.22 -30.08
C ILE A 25 -15.58 5.50 -29.74
N LYS A 26 -16.25 6.11 -30.71
CA LYS A 26 -17.09 7.28 -30.46
C LYS A 26 -18.25 6.93 -29.53
N PRO A 27 -18.52 7.76 -28.48
CA PRO A 27 -19.65 7.54 -27.60
C PRO A 27 -20.94 7.60 -28.41
N GLY A 28 -21.75 6.54 -28.31
CA GLY A 28 -23.06 6.51 -28.99
C GLY A 28 -24.15 7.02 -28.07
N ALA A 29 -25.17 7.68 -28.62
CA ALA A 29 -26.32 8.20 -27.89
C ALA A 29 -27.24 7.12 -27.30
N SER A 30 -27.04 5.83 -27.63
CA SER A 30 -27.90 4.75 -27.16
C SER A 30 -27.32 4.04 -25.93
N GLY A 31 -28.15 3.79 -24.90
CA GLY A 31 -27.75 3.11 -23.66
C GLY A 31 -27.17 1.71 -23.85
N HIS A 32 -27.46 1.03 -24.97
CA HIS A 32 -26.86 -0.26 -25.31
C HIS A 32 -25.36 -0.18 -25.63
N ARG A 33 -24.90 0.88 -26.31
CA ARG A 33 -23.47 1.10 -26.59
C ARG A 33 -22.68 1.41 -25.30
N ALA A 34 -23.33 2.09 -24.37
CA ALA A 34 -22.76 2.38 -23.06
C ALA A 34 -22.42 1.10 -22.26
N ARG A 35 -23.34 0.13 -22.26
CA ARG A 35 -23.11 -1.20 -21.68
C ARG A 35 -21.97 -1.92 -22.37
N GLY A 36 -21.91 -1.87 -23.68
CA GLY A 36 -20.88 -2.54 -24.48
C GLY A 36 -19.47 -2.08 -24.12
N LEU A 37 -19.25 -0.75 -23.94
CA LEU A 37 -17.96 -0.21 -23.57
C LEU A 37 -17.48 -0.69 -22.20
N GLY A 38 -18.37 -0.71 -21.21
CA GLY A 38 -18.04 -1.19 -19.87
C GLY A 38 -17.73 -2.69 -19.83
N VAL A 39 -18.50 -3.50 -20.57
CA VAL A 39 -18.24 -4.93 -20.71
C VAL A 39 -16.93 -5.19 -21.46
N LEU A 40 -16.64 -4.44 -22.51
CA LEU A 40 -15.38 -4.52 -23.24
C LEU A 40 -14.18 -4.20 -22.33
N ALA A 41 -14.28 -3.13 -21.54
CA ALA A 41 -13.25 -2.77 -20.57
C ALA A 41 -13.04 -3.88 -19.52
N PHE A 42 -14.14 -4.47 -19.05
CA PHE A 42 -14.07 -5.61 -18.12
C PHE A 42 -13.38 -6.82 -18.75
N CYS A 43 -13.67 -7.17 -20.01
CA CYS A 43 -12.99 -8.25 -20.70
C CYS A 43 -11.48 -8.01 -20.80
N PHE A 44 -11.05 -6.79 -21.18
CA PHE A 44 -9.63 -6.44 -21.21
C PHE A 44 -8.98 -6.45 -19.82
N ALA A 45 -9.71 -6.15 -18.76
CA ALA A 45 -9.20 -6.25 -17.40
C ALA A 45 -9.19 -7.70 -16.87
N LEU A 46 -10.10 -8.54 -17.32
CA LEU A 46 -10.20 -9.94 -16.90
C LEU A 46 -9.05 -10.79 -17.45
N ILE A 47 -8.55 -10.50 -18.67
CA ILE A 47 -7.45 -11.28 -19.26
C ILE A 47 -6.19 -11.26 -18.39
N PRO A 48 -5.64 -10.10 -17.95
CA PRO A 48 -4.52 -10.09 -17.01
C PRO A 48 -4.83 -10.77 -15.68
N ALA A 49 -6.07 -10.68 -15.20
CA ALA A 49 -6.48 -11.38 -13.97
C ALA A 49 -6.39 -12.90 -14.12
N LEU A 50 -6.85 -13.46 -15.24
CA LEU A 50 -6.71 -14.88 -15.56
C LEU A 50 -5.24 -15.28 -15.74
N MET A 51 -4.44 -14.43 -16.39
CA MET A 51 -3.00 -14.66 -16.49
C MET A 51 -2.34 -14.66 -15.11
N GLY A 52 -2.83 -13.86 -14.16
CA GLY A 52 -2.42 -13.88 -12.76
C GLY A 52 -2.66 -15.22 -12.08
N VAL A 53 -3.81 -15.86 -12.34
CA VAL A 53 -4.08 -17.23 -11.84
C VAL A 53 -3.05 -18.22 -12.40
N VAL A 54 -2.71 -18.12 -13.68
CA VAL A 54 -1.64 -18.94 -14.29
C VAL A 54 -0.28 -18.65 -13.65
N LEU A 55 -0.02 -17.38 -13.32
CA LEU A 55 1.22 -16.99 -12.64
C LEU A 55 1.32 -17.61 -11.25
N LEU A 56 0.22 -17.65 -10.48
CA LEU A 56 0.17 -18.32 -9.17
C LEU A 56 0.53 -19.81 -9.26
N THR A 57 0.05 -20.52 -10.28
CA THR A 57 0.35 -21.95 -10.45
C THR A 57 1.79 -22.23 -10.91
N ARG A 58 2.44 -21.26 -11.55
CA ARG A 58 3.83 -21.38 -12.05
C ARG A 58 4.88 -20.81 -11.11
N PHE A 59 4.46 -20.11 -10.05
CA PHE A 59 5.37 -19.48 -9.11
C PHE A 59 6.00 -20.52 -8.18
N ASN A 60 7.33 -20.48 -8.06
CA ASN A 60 8.05 -21.31 -7.08
C ASN A 60 8.07 -20.60 -5.72
N TYR A 61 7.21 -21.03 -4.82
CA TYR A 61 7.05 -20.44 -3.49
C TYR A 61 8.26 -20.64 -2.58
N ALA A 62 9.02 -21.75 -2.75
CA ALA A 62 10.24 -21.99 -1.99
C ALA A 62 11.36 -20.99 -2.35
N ALA A 63 11.38 -20.50 -3.58
CA ALA A 63 12.32 -19.49 -4.07
C ALA A 63 11.70 -18.08 -4.08
N GLY A 64 10.85 -17.75 -3.11
CA GLY A 64 10.09 -16.49 -3.04
C GLY A 64 10.93 -15.20 -3.00
N SER A 65 12.22 -15.28 -2.64
CA SER A 65 13.16 -14.15 -2.65
C SER A 65 13.79 -13.87 -4.01
N VAL A 66 13.63 -14.79 -4.95
CA VAL A 66 14.21 -14.67 -6.29
C VAL A 66 13.17 -14.10 -7.24
N TRP A 67 13.58 -13.16 -8.05
CA TRP A 67 12.75 -12.64 -9.12
C TRP A 67 12.51 -13.72 -10.18
N GLN A 68 11.25 -14.06 -10.40
CA GLN A 68 10.80 -15.10 -11.32
C GLN A 68 10.12 -14.50 -12.55
N GLN A 69 9.92 -15.30 -13.61
CA GLN A 69 9.32 -14.88 -14.88
C GLN A 69 10.01 -13.64 -15.48
N ARG A 70 11.33 -13.58 -15.37
CA ARG A 70 12.11 -12.43 -15.78
C ARG A 70 12.00 -12.19 -17.29
N PHE A 71 11.73 -10.92 -17.61
CA PHE A 71 11.82 -10.37 -18.96
C PHE A 71 12.78 -9.19 -18.91
N ASN A 72 13.73 -9.13 -19.84
CA ASN A 72 14.69 -8.04 -19.93
C ASN A 72 14.89 -7.66 -21.39
N TYR A 73 14.65 -6.38 -21.69
CA TYR A 73 14.85 -5.81 -23.00
C TYR A 73 15.56 -4.45 -22.87
N PRO A 74 16.71 -4.21 -23.54
CA PRO A 74 17.42 -2.95 -23.43
C PRO A 74 16.58 -1.81 -24.03
N TRP A 75 16.35 -0.75 -23.23
CA TRP A 75 15.59 0.42 -23.65
C TRP A 75 16.49 1.62 -23.91
N LEU A 76 17.27 2.02 -22.92
CA LEU A 76 18.23 3.13 -23.00
C LEU A 76 19.63 2.62 -22.64
N PRO A 77 20.36 2.01 -23.62
CA PRO A 77 21.66 1.38 -23.34
C PRO A 77 22.70 2.36 -22.77
N GLN A 78 22.61 3.64 -23.14
CA GLN A 78 23.50 4.71 -22.67
C GLN A 78 23.41 4.94 -21.15
N PHE A 79 22.23 4.67 -20.55
CA PHE A 79 21.96 4.82 -19.13
C PHE A 79 21.80 3.47 -18.41
N HIS A 80 22.12 2.37 -19.07
CA HIS A 80 21.89 1.01 -18.57
C HIS A 80 20.46 0.76 -18.07
N VAL A 81 19.47 1.43 -18.68
CA VAL A 81 18.06 1.28 -18.35
C VAL A 81 17.43 0.24 -19.26
N ASN A 82 16.78 -0.74 -18.65
CA ASN A 82 16.14 -1.84 -19.35
C ASN A 82 14.66 -1.93 -19.02
N PHE A 83 13.83 -2.36 -19.97
CA PHE A 83 12.52 -2.91 -19.65
C PHE A 83 12.72 -4.25 -18.94
N SER A 84 12.98 -4.17 -17.65
CA SER A 84 13.22 -5.33 -16.80
C SER A 84 12.02 -5.60 -15.94
N PHE A 85 11.33 -6.71 -16.19
CA PHE A 85 10.18 -7.18 -15.45
C PHE A 85 10.51 -8.47 -14.73
N GLY A 86 9.87 -8.66 -13.58
CA GLY A 86 9.95 -9.86 -12.76
C GLY A 86 8.96 -9.79 -11.63
N VAL A 87 8.77 -10.88 -10.92
CA VAL A 87 7.98 -10.94 -9.69
C VAL A 87 8.69 -11.77 -8.64
N ASP A 88 8.67 -11.29 -7.40
CA ASP A 88 8.99 -12.07 -6.21
C ASP A 88 7.73 -12.27 -5.37
N ALA A 89 7.81 -12.91 -4.23
CA ALA A 89 6.64 -13.21 -3.42
C ALA A 89 5.89 -11.94 -2.95
N ILE A 90 6.60 -10.84 -2.62
CA ILE A 90 5.97 -9.59 -2.18
C ILE A 90 5.20 -8.95 -3.36
N SER A 91 5.87 -8.80 -4.49
CA SER A 91 5.28 -8.25 -5.72
C SER A 91 4.11 -9.09 -6.20
N LEU A 92 4.21 -10.42 -6.13
CA LEU A 92 3.17 -11.35 -6.56
C LEU A 92 1.85 -11.10 -5.83
N TRP A 93 1.84 -11.03 -4.50
CA TRP A 93 0.61 -10.88 -3.75
C TRP A 93 -0.04 -9.50 -3.93
N LEU A 94 0.76 -8.43 -4.03
CA LEU A 94 0.25 -7.09 -4.33
C LEU A 94 -0.26 -6.98 -5.77
N LEU A 95 0.39 -7.66 -6.70
CA LEU A 95 -0.10 -7.82 -8.08
C LEU A 95 -1.44 -8.56 -8.08
N MET A 96 -1.57 -9.68 -7.35
CA MET A 96 -2.83 -10.44 -7.25
C MET A 96 -3.97 -9.60 -6.67
N LEU A 97 -3.69 -8.77 -5.65
CA LEU A 97 -4.68 -7.81 -5.13
C LEU A 97 -5.18 -6.87 -6.23
N THR A 98 -4.26 -6.32 -7.02
CA THR A 98 -4.59 -5.42 -8.14
C THR A 98 -5.39 -6.13 -9.24
N LEU A 99 -4.98 -7.35 -9.59
CA LEU A 99 -5.62 -8.17 -10.61
C LEU A 99 -7.04 -8.63 -10.20
N LEU A 100 -7.31 -8.77 -8.91
CA LEU A 100 -8.63 -9.13 -8.40
C LEU A 100 -9.54 -7.90 -8.31
N VAL A 101 -9.07 -6.82 -7.67
CA VAL A 101 -9.92 -5.67 -7.31
C VAL A 101 -10.27 -4.81 -8.52
N THR A 102 -9.33 -4.58 -9.44
CA THR A 102 -9.56 -3.63 -10.55
C THR A 102 -10.63 -4.11 -11.55
N PRO A 103 -10.66 -5.38 -11.99
CA PRO A 103 -11.77 -5.85 -12.81
C PRO A 103 -13.12 -5.73 -12.10
N MET A 104 -13.19 -5.98 -10.79
CA MET A 104 -14.41 -5.80 -10.01
C MET A 104 -14.85 -4.33 -9.95
N ALA A 105 -13.90 -3.40 -9.83
CA ALA A 105 -14.19 -1.96 -9.88
C ALA A 105 -14.72 -1.52 -11.25
N ILE A 106 -14.16 -2.06 -12.34
CA ILE A 106 -14.64 -1.79 -13.70
C ILE A 106 -16.04 -2.39 -13.91
N LEU A 107 -16.28 -3.61 -13.43
CA LEU A 107 -17.60 -4.26 -13.52
C LEU A 107 -18.65 -3.49 -12.70
N ASP A 108 -18.27 -2.97 -11.52
CA ASP A 108 -19.14 -2.10 -10.72
C ASP A 108 -19.47 -0.78 -11.44
N ALA A 109 -18.54 -0.24 -12.26
CA ALA A 109 -18.74 0.97 -13.04
C ALA A 109 -19.75 0.82 -14.19
N VAL A 110 -19.98 -0.41 -14.68
CA VAL A 110 -20.87 -0.67 -15.82
C VAL A 110 -22.27 -0.11 -15.52
N ASN A 111 -22.81 0.67 -16.45
CA ASN A 111 -24.09 1.40 -16.34
C ASN A 111 -24.15 2.52 -15.28
N LYS A 112 -23.05 2.85 -14.59
CA LYS A 112 -23.04 3.94 -13.62
C LYS A 112 -22.56 5.26 -14.23
N ILE A 113 -21.66 5.19 -15.20
CA ILE A 113 -21.09 6.35 -15.87
C ILE A 113 -21.96 6.69 -17.07
N GLN A 114 -22.46 7.93 -17.12
CA GLN A 114 -23.39 8.37 -18.16
C GLN A 114 -22.73 9.26 -19.22
N HIS A 115 -21.67 10.00 -18.88
CA HIS A 115 -20.98 10.93 -19.78
C HIS A 115 -19.53 10.54 -19.99
N ARG A 116 -19.01 10.76 -21.20
CA ARG A 116 -17.61 10.49 -21.61
C ARG A 116 -17.14 9.08 -21.21
N GLN A 117 -17.96 8.08 -21.45
CA GLN A 117 -17.76 6.71 -20.97
C GLN A 117 -16.52 6.05 -21.54
N ASN A 118 -16.23 6.26 -22.82
CA ASN A 118 -15.02 5.76 -23.48
C ASN A 118 -13.76 6.24 -22.77
N GLU A 119 -13.69 7.52 -22.45
CA GLU A 119 -12.55 8.08 -21.72
C GLU A 119 -12.44 7.52 -20.29
N PHE A 120 -13.57 7.38 -19.59
CA PHE A 120 -13.58 6.83 -18.24
C PHE A 120 -12.99 5.43 -18.20
N TYR A 121 -13.48 4.53 -19.05
CA TYR A 121 -12.99 3.15 -19.07
C TYR A 121 -11.56 3.05 -19.59
N ALA A 122 -11.16 3.90 -20.53
CA ALA A 122 -9.78 3.97 -20.98
C ALA A 122 -8.85 4.39 -19.83
N TRP A 123 -9.20 5.45 -19.08
CA TRP A 123 -8.41 5.86 -17.90
C TRP A 123 -8.35 4.79 -16.81
N MET A 124 -9.44 4.05 -16.58
CA MET A 124 -9.44 2.92 -15.65
C MET A 124 -8.44 1.83 -16.07
N LEU A 125 -8.40 1.48 -17.36
CA LEU A 125 -7.46 0.48 -17.90
C LEU A 125 -6.02 0.98 -17.90
N ILE A 126 -5.77 2.26 -18.18
CA ILE A 126 -4.42 2.86 -18.06
C ILE A 126 -3.96 2.83 -16.60
N SER A 127 -4.82 3.21 -15.65
CA SER A 127 -4.51 3.14 -14.23
C SER A 127 -4.17 1.71 -13.80
N TYR A 128 -4.93 0.73 -14.31
CA TYR A 128 -4.67 -0.69 -14.08
C TYR A 128 -3.31 -1.14 -14.60
N ALA A 129 -2.98 -0.78 -15.85
CA ALA A 129 -1.68 -1.07 -16.44
C ALA A 129 -0.54 -0.44 -15.63
N CYS A 130 -0.68 0.82 -15.18
CA CYS A 130 0.32 1.47 -14.34
C CYS A 130 0.54 0.72 -13.02
N MET A 131 -0.54 0.26 -12.36
CA MET A 131 -0.41 -0.51 -11.12
C MET A 131 0.27 -1.86 -11.34
N ILE A 132 -0.08 -2.57 -12.43
CA ILE A 132 0.63 -3.80 -12.82
C ILE A 132 2.10 -3.48 -13.02
N GLY A 133 2.41 -2.44 -13.81
CA GLY A 133 3.78 -2.00 -14.11
C GLY A 133 4.61 -1.74 -12.87
N VAL A 134 4.06 -1.08 -11.85
CA VAL A 134 4.75 -0.82 -10.58
C VAL A 134 5.19 -2.11 -9.89
N PHE A 135 4.31 -3.13 -9.82
CA PHE A 135 4.62 -4.36 -9.07
C PHE A 135 5.51 -5.34 -9.84
N ILE A 136 5.54 -5.27 -11.17
CA ILE A 136 6.40 -6.15 -11.97
C ILE A 136 7.75 -5.52 -12.34
N SER A 137 7.95 -4.21 -12.13
CA SER A 137 9.20 -3.53 -12.48
C SER A 137 10.36 -3.98 -11.59
N HIS A 138 11.44 -4.42 -12.21
CA HIS A 138 12.69 -4.79 -11.55
C HIS A 138 13.73 -3.66 -11.62
N ASP A 139 13.61 -2.75 -12.59
CA ASP A 139 14.40 -1.53 -12.70
C ASP A 139 13.71 -0.40 -11.92
N VAL A 140 14.52 0.39 -11.17
CA VAL A 140 13.96 1.43 -10.28
C VAL A 140 13.42 2.63 -11.05
N LEU A 141 14.04 2.98 -12.20
CA LEU A 141 13.51 4.05 -13.05
C LEU A 141 12.19 3.62 -13.68
N LEU A 142 12.10 2.37 -14.13
CA LEU A 142 10.86 1.83 -14.68
C LEU A 142 9.74 1.78 -13.62
N PHE A 143 10.06 1.37 -12.39
CA PHE A 143 9.15 1.49 -11.25
C PHE A 143 8.67 2.94 -11.08
N TYR A 144 9.61 3.91 -11.04
CA TYR A 144 9.28 5.32 -10.88
C TYR A 144 8.35 5.82 -11.99
N LEU A 145 8.59 5.45 -13.23
CA LEU A 145 7.74 5.85 -14.36
C LEU A 145 6.31 5.36 -14.19
N PHE A 146 6.09 4.09 -13.88
CA PHE A 146 4.74 3.56 -13.64
C PHE A 146 4.10 4.16 -12.39
N PHE A 147 4.87 4.38 -11.34
CA PHE A 147 4.46 5.04 -10.12
C PHE A 147 3.93 6.46 -10.40
N GLU A 148 4.62 7.22 -11.23
CA GLU A 148 4.25 8.58 -11.60
C GLU A 148 3.10 8.60 -12.61
N PHE A 149 3.15 7.78 -13.63
CA PHE A 149 2.08 7.70 -14.62
C PHE A 149 0.73 7.30 -14.02
N SER A 150 0.71 6.59 -12.89
CA SER A 150 -0.53 6.27 -12.17
C SER A 150 -1.30 7.51 -11.68
N LEU A 151 -0.63 8.66 -11.56
CA LEU A 151 -1.26 9.93 -11.16
C LEU A 151 -2.19 10.48 -12.22
N ILE A 152 -1.79 10.37 -13.49
CA ILE A 152 -2.50 10.98 -14.63
C ILE A 152 -3.94 10.45 -14.73
N PRO A 153 -4.18 9.13 -14.86
CA PRO A 153 -5.54 8.63 -14.93
C PRO A 153 -6.36 8.92 -13.67
N THR A 154 -5.74 8.86 -12.48
CA THR A 154 -6.42 9.18 -11.22
C THR A 154 -6.86 10.64 -11.18
N PHE A 155 -6.01 11.58 -11.63
CA PHE A 155 -6.34 13.00 -11.75
C PHE A 155 -7.55 13.23 -12.67
N PHE A 156 -7.57 12.61 -13.85
CA PHE A 156 -8.67 12.75 -14.79
C PHE A 156 -9.96 12.08 -14.27
N ILE A 157 -9.88 10.88 -13.72
CA ILE A 157 -11.05 10.19 -13.16
C ILE A 157 -11.69 11.05 -12.06
N LEU A 158 -10.89 11.59 -11.14
CA LEU A 158 -11.35 12.43 -10.05
C LEU A 158 -11.88 13.78 -10.55
N GLY A 159 -11.16 14.43 -11.46
CA GLY A 159 -11.45 15.79 -11.91
C GLY A 159 -12.67 15.90 -12.86
N ILE A 160 -12.95 14.84 -13.64
CA ILE A 160 -14.04 14.85 -14.63
C ILE A 160 -15.32 14.23 -14.06
N TRP A 161 -15.22 13.06 -13.43
CA TRP A 161 -16.38 12.27 -12.96
C TRP A 161 -16.63 12.36 -11.45
N GLY A 162 -15.84 13.17 -10.74
CA GLY A 162 -16.02 13.41 -9.30
C GLY A 162 -17.28 14.23 -8.98
N HIS A 163 -17.55 14.34 -7.67
CA HIS A 163 -18.70 15.11 -7.14
C HIS A 163 -18.45 16.63 -7.13
N SER A 164 -19.07 17.35 -6.23
CA SER A 164 -19.10 18.81 -6.17
C SER A 164 -17.72 19.47 -6.10
N ASP A 165 -16.84 19.00 -5.21
CA ASP A 165 -15.49 19.55 -4.98
C ASP A 165 -14.39 18.86 -5.79
N ARG A 166 -14.76 18.16 -6.86
CA ARG A 166 -13.84 17.33 -7.68
C ARG A 166 -12.58 18.09 -8.16
N ARG A 167 -12.73 19.34 -8.60
CA ARG A 167 -11.57 20.13 -9.08
C ARG A 167 -10.57 20.41 -7.96
N LYS A 168 -11.06 20.82 -6.80
CA LYS A 168 -10.23 21.06 -5.61
C LYS A 168 -9.55 19.77 -5.15
N ALA A 169 -10.28 18.65 -5.16
CA ALA A 169 -9.76 17.34 -4.80
C ALA A 169 -8.68 16.87 -5.78
N ALA A 170 -8.92 16.99 -7.10
CA ALA A 170 -7.97 16.59 -8.14
C ALA A 170 -6.68 17.43 -8.09
N VAL A 171 -6.79 18.75 -7.99
CA VAL A 171 -5.64 19.65 -7.90
C VAL A 171 -4.84 19.40 -6.63
N LYS A 172 -5.51 19.24 -5.47
CA LYS A 172 -4.85 18.94 -4.22
C LYS A 172 -4.11 17.59 -4.28
N PHE A 173 -4.75 16.55 -4.79
CA PHE A 173 -4.14 15.25 -5.02
C PHE A 173 -2.89 15.34 -5.89
N PHE A 174 -3.01 15.99 -7.05
CA PHE A 174 -1.92 16.12 -8.01
C PHE A 174 -0.73 16.89 -7.43
N LEU A 175 -0.98 18.06 -6.83
CA LEU A 175 0.10 18.89 -6.25
C LEU A 175 0.86 18.15 -5.14
N TYR A 176 0.14 17.46 -4.22
CA TYR A 176 0.79 16.67 -3.17
C TYR A 176 1.65 15.56 -3.77
N ALA A 177 1.06 14.77 -4.66
CA ALA A 177 1.74 13.62 -5.22
C ALA A 177 2.94 14.03 -6.09
N PHE A 178 2.78 15.05 -6.93
CA PHE A 178 3.85 15.55 -7.81
C PHE A 178 5.00 16.18 -7.01
N ALA A 179 4.70 17.00 -5.99
CA ALA A 179 5.74 17.59 -5.15
C ALA A 179 6.60 16.51 -4.45
N GLY A 180 5.96 15.43 -3.97
CA GLY A 180 6.69 14.30 -3.38
C GLY A 180 7.51 13.52 -4.38
N SER A 181 6.96 13.27 -5.57
CA SER A 181 7.62 12.47 -6.59
C SER A 181 8.85 13.14 -7.19
N VAL A 182 8.88 14.47 -7.29
CA VAL A 182 10.07 15.22 -7.72
C VAL A 182 11.24 15.00 -6.74
N LEU A 183 10.98 15.05 -5.43
CA LEU A 183 12.00 14.77 -4.41
C LEU A 183 12.49 13.32 -4.46
N LEU A 184 11.57 12.38 -4.70
CA LEU A 184 11.88 10.98 -4.89
C LEU A 184 12.79 10.77 -6.12
N LEU A 185 12.44 11.38 -7.26
CA LEU A 185 13.25 11.29 -8.48
C LEU A 185 14.65 11.89 -8.28
N ALA A 186 14.74 13.07 -7.66
CA ALA A 186 16.03 13.70 -7.37
C ALA A 186 16.92 12.79 -6.51
N SER A 187 16.33 12.10 -5.52
CA SER A 187 17.05 11.12 -4.69
C SER A 187 17.53 9.92 -5.49
N LEU A 188 16.71 9.38 -6.41
CA LEU A 188 17.10 8.26 -7.27
C LEU A 188 18.21 8.64 -8.25
N ILE A 189 18.13 9.83 -8.87
CA ILE A 189 19.18 10.35 -9.77
C ILE A 189 20.48 10.55 -8.99
N TYR A 190 20.40 11.10 -7.78
CA TYR A 190 21.59 11.27 -6.94
C TYR A 190 22.27 9.93 -6.64
N LEU A 191 21.50 8.89 -6.31
CA LEU A 191 22.04 7.54 -6.08
C LEU A 191 22.69 6.96 -7.36
N ALA A 192 22.11 7.17 -8.54
CA ALA A 192 22.69 6.74 -9.80
C ALA A 192 23.99 7.47 -10.13
N LEU A 193 24.10 8.77 -9.82
CA LEU A 193 25.33 9.55 -9.94
C LEU A 193 26.41 9.08 -8.96
N VAL A 194 26.05 8.78 -7.73
CA VAL A 194 26.99 8.20 -6.75
C VAL A 194 27.49 6.83 -7.20
N HIS A 195 26.61 6.01 -7.82
CA HIS A 195 27.02 4.74 -8.40
C HIS A 195 28.05 4.94 -9.53
N GLN A 196 27.81 5.93 -10.40
CA GLN A 196 28.75 6.28 -11.47
C GLN A 196 30.11 6.75 -10.92
N GLU A 197 30.10 7.61 -9.91
CA GLU A 197 31.33 8.15 -9.28
C GLU A 197 32.17 7.04 -8.62
N LYS A 198 31.51 6.12 -7.88
CA LYS A 198 32.21 5.11 -7.07
C LYS A 198 32.52 3.81 -7.84
N PHE A 199 31.67 3.42 -8.79
CA PHE A 199 31.74 2.14 -9.47
C PHE A 199 31.92 2.25 -11.00
N GLY A 200 31.97 3.49 -11.54
CA GLY A 200 32.28 3.75 -12.94
C GLY A 200 31.13 3.60 -13.94
N THR A 201 29.93 3.19 -13.49
CA THR A 201 28.76 2.97 -14.35
C THR A 201 27.54 3.73 -13.84
N PHE A 202 26.84 4.42 -14.74
CA PHE A 202 25.55 5.03 -14.40
C PHE A 202 24.46 3.94 -14.52
N SER A 203 23.72 3.67 -13.46
CA SER A 203 22.74 2.56 -13.44
C SER A 203 21.54 2.87 -12.54
N PHE A 204 20.35 2.42 -12.99
CA PHE A 204 19.13 2.40 -12.19
C PHE A 204 18.73 0.97 -11.77
N ALA A 205 19.60 -0.01 -12.00
CA ALA A 205 19.32 -1.36 -11.53
C ALA A 205 19.27 -1.40 -10.00
N LEU A 206 18.30 -2.13 -9.46
CA LEU A 206 18.01 -2.17 -8.02
C LEU A 206 19.24 -2.52 -7.18
N ALA A 207 20.02 -3.52 -7.62
CA ALA A 207 21.22 -3.95 -6.89
C ALA A 207 22.31 -2.88 -6.85
N ASP A 208 22.46 -2.09 -7.94
CA ASP A 208 23.45 -1.05 -8.05
C ASP A 208 23.09 0.16 -7.17
N LEU A 209 21.81 0.53 -7.13
CA LEU A 209 21.34 1.59 -6.24
C LEU A 209 21.42 1.18 -4.76
N TYR A 210 21.26 -0.10 -4.42
CA TYR A 210 21.54 -0.59 -3.07
C TYR A 210 23.01 -0.38 -2.69
N ARG A 211 23.93 -0.77 -3.57
CA ARG A 211 25.39 -0.57 -3.36
C ARG A 211 25.74 0.92 -3.22
N ALA A 212 25.18 1.76 -4.09
CA ALA A 212 25.40 3.21 -4.03
C ALA A 212 24.92 3.81 -2.70
N GLY A 213 23.71 3.45 -2.27
CA GLY A 213 23.13 3.95 -1.02
C GLY A 213 23.92 3.51 0.21
N GLN A 214 24.35 2.25 0.27
CA GLN A 214 25.16 1.72 1.36
C GLN A 214 26.57 2.31 1.40
N ALA A 215 27.10 2.76 0.27
CA ALA A 215 28.41 3.42 0.18
C ALA A 215 28.37 4.91 0.61
N LEU A 216 27.20 5.49 0.88
CA LEU A 216 27.06 6.87 1.38
C LEU A 216 27.41 6.98 2.85
N SER A 217 27.91 8.16 3.24
CA SER A 217 28.03 8.51 4.65
C SER A 217 26.67 8.60 5.34
N PRO A 218 26.58 8.42 6.68
CA PRO A 218 25.29 8.45 7.39
C PRO A 218 24.51 9.76 7.23
N THR A 219 25.20 10.88 7.05
CA THR A 219 24.56 12.18 6.78
C THR A 219 23.97 12.24 5.39
N GLN A 220 24.71 11.80 4.37
CA GLN A 220 24.22 11.74 3.01
C GLN A 220 23.04 10.75 2.88
N GLN A 221 23.14 9.56 3.51
CA GLN A 221 22.01 8.64 3.60
C GLN A 221 20.77 9.31 4.19
N GLY A 222 20.92 10.13 5.24
CA GLY A 222 19.82 10.86 5.88
C GLY A 222 19.12 11.81 4.92
N ILE A 223 19.87 12.60 4.14
CA ILE A 223 19.30 13.56 3.18
C ILE A 223 18.55 12.83 2.05
N VAL A 224 19.18 11.82 1.46
CA VAL A 224 18.58 11.03 0.37
C VAL A 224 17.35 10.26 0.86
N PHE A 225 17.41 9.71 2.07
CA PHE A 225 16.29 9.01 2.69
C PHE A 225 15.09 9.93 2.90
N LEU A 226 15.29 11.17 3.34
CA LEU A 226 14.20 12.14 3.49
C LEU A 226 13.52 12.45 2.15
N GLY A 227 14.27 12.55 1.06
CA GLY A 227 13.69 12.74 -0.28
C GLY A 227 12.83 11.55 -0.72
N LEU A 228 13.32 10.31 -0.56
CA LEU A 228 12.55 9.09 -0.83
C LEU A 228 11.34 8.98 0.11
N LEU A 229 11.56 9.25 1.40
CA LEU A 229 10.52 9.17 2.43
C LEU A 229 9.36 10.11 2.15
N ILE A 230 9.61 11.38 1.82
CA ILE A 230 8.55 12.36 1.53
C ILE A 230 7.70 11.88 0.35
N GLY A 231 8.35 11.43 -0.73
CA GLY A 231 7.64 10.91 -1.91
C GLY A 231 6.75 9.72 -1.59
N PHE A 232 7.27 8.75 -0.85
CA PHE A 232 6.50 7.57 -0.47
C PHE A 232 5.48 7.87 0.63
N ALA A 233 5.78 8.72 1.62
CA ALA A 233 4.87 9.08 2.71
C ALA A 233 3.62 9.83 2.22
N ILE A 234 3.75 10.65 1.18
CA ILE A 234 2.61 11.28 0.53
C ILE A 234 1.71 10.23 -0.13
N LYS A 235 2.29 9.25 -0.82
CA LYS A 235 1.52 8.16 -1.46
C LYS A 235 0.91 7.18 -0.44
N VAL A 236 1.57 6.95 0.73
CA VAL A 236 1.02 6.15 1.84
C VAL A 236 -0.13 6.87 2.55
N PRO A 237 -0.35 8.11 2.37
CA PRO A 237 -0.84 9.24 3.14
C PRO A 237 -0.54 9.17 4.64
N LEU A 238 0.73 9.20 5.00
CA LEU A 238 1.14 9.25 6.41
C LEU A 238 0.87 10.65 7.01
N PHE A 239 0.52 10.72 8.32
CA PHE A 239 0.45 12.01 9.00
C PHE A 239 1.82 12.71 8.97
N PRO A 240 1.89 14.03 8.68
CA PRO A 240 0.82 15.01 8.43
C PRO A 240 0.44 15.19 6.94
N VAL A 241 1.06 14.47 6.01
CA VAL A 241 0.89 14.67 4.55
C VAL A 241 -0.31 13.91 3.95
N HIS A 242 -1.27 13.51 4.77
CA HIS A 242 -2.43 12.67 4.41
C HIS A 242 -3.64 13.42 3.88
N THR A 243 -3.70 14.73 4.02
CA THR A 243 -4.95 15.52 3.88
C THR A 243 -5.57 15.54 2.47
N TRP A 244 -4.86 15.04 1.48
CA TRP A 244 -5.36 14.87 0.12
C TRP A 244 -6.27 13.64 -0.03
N MET A 245 -5.95 12.53 0.68
CA MET A 245 -6.59 11.24 0.46
C MET A 245 -8.07 11.20 0.87
N PRO A 246 -8.49 11.68 2.07
CA PRO A 246 -9.91 11.68 2.43
C PRO A 246 -10.76 12.50 1.44
N LEU A 247 -10.23 13.63 0.97
CA LEU A 247 -10.91 14.46 -0.02
C LEU A 247 -11.00 13.74 -1.37
N ALA A 248 -9.89 13.14 -1.83
CA ALA A 248 -9.85 12.42 -3.10
C ALA A 248 -10.79 11.20 -3.12
N ILE A 249 -10.82 10.38 -2.06
CA ILE A 249 -11.72 9.23 -1.96
C ILE A 249 -13.20 9.68 -1.90
N THR A 250 -13.51 10.74 -1.16
CA THR A 250 -14.88 11.23 -1.00
C THR A 250 -15.44 11.79 -2.31
N GLU A 251 -14.64 12.59 -3.01
CA GLU A 251 -15.06 13.28 -4.22
C GLU A 251 -14.98 12.40 -5.48
N SER A 252 -14.16 11.37 -5.49
CA SER A 252 -14.05 10.45 -6.64
C SER A 252 -15.33 9.64 -6.86
N PRO A 253 -15.70 9.29 -8.11
CA PRO A 253 -16.71 8.27 -8.35
C PRO A 253 -16.28 6.94 -7.70
N THR A 254 -17.24 6.09 -7.31
CA THR A 254 -16.93 4.85 -6.56
C THR A 254 -15.78 4.03 -7.14
N PRO A 255 -15.73 3.72 -8.46
CA PRO A 255 -14.62 2.97 -9.01
C PRO A 255 -13.27 3.70 -8.88
N GLY A 256 -13.26 5.02 -9.04
CA GLY A 256 -12.07 5.84 -8.83
C GLY A 256 -11.63 5.86 -7.35
N SER A 257 -12.59 5.92 -6.41
CA SER A 257 -12.30 5.81 -4.96
C SER A 257 -11.65 4.48 -4.64
N VAL A 258 -12.13 3.37 -5.25
CA VAL A 258 -11.55 2.03 -5.11
C VAL A 258 -10.11 2.00 -5.61
N MET A 259 -9.84 2.59 -6.79
CA MET A 259 -8.48 2.67 -7.33
C MET A 259 -7.54 3.45 -6.41
N ILE A 260 -7.99 4.59 -5.84
CA ILE A 260 -7.20 5.38 -4.88
C ILE A 260 -6.92 4.55 -3.61
N ALA A 261 -7.92 3.86 -3.07
CA ALA A 261 -7.77 3.05 -1.86
C ALA A 261 -6.91 1.79 -2.09
N LEU A 262 -6.91 1.23 -3.31
CA LEU A 262 -6.11 0.07 -3.70
C LEU A 262 -4.61 0.40 -3.78
N VAL A 263 -4.24 1.65 -4.07
CA VAL A 263 -2.85 2.07 -4.27
C VAL A 263 -2.05 1.97 -2.98
N LYS A 264 -1.32 0.87 -2.79
CA LYS A 264 -0.37 0.64 -1.67
C LYS A 264 1.08 0.90 -2.10
N LEU A 265 1.25 1.67 -3.19
CA LEU A 265 2.55 1.86 -3.85
C LEU A 265 3.59 2.53 -2.95
N GLY A 266 3.17 3.43 -2.07
CA GLY A 266 4.10 4.10 -1.15
C GLY A 266 4.68 3.16 -0.09
N ALA A 267 3.84 2.29 0.52
CA ALA A 267 4.30 1.31 1.50
C ALA A 267 5.20 0.25 0.84
N TYR A 268 4.83 -0.21 -0.36
CA TYR A 268 5.68 -1.07 -1.17
C TYR A 268 7.02 -0.40 -1.51
N GLY A 269 7.01 0.89 -1.87
CA GLY A 269 8.22 1.67 -2.17
C GLY A 269 9.14 1.82 -0.96
N LEU A 270 8.60 2.06 0.23
CA LEU A 270 9.38 2.10 1.48
C LEU A 270 10.01 0.73 1.79
N LEU A 271 9.23 -0.35 1.68
CA LEU A 271 9.69 -1.73 1.94
C LEU A 271 10.77 -2.16 0.94
N ARG A 272 10.56 -1.89 -0.35
CA ARG A 272 11.39 -2.41 -1.42
C ARG A 272 12.61 -1.54 -1.73
N PHE A 273 12.47 -0.21 -1.63
CA PHE A 273 13.51 0.71 -2.09
C PHE A 273 14.11 1.51 -0.94
N ALA A 274 13.35 2.33 -0.22
CA ALA A 274 13.91 3.29 0.71
C ALA A 274 14.70 2.65 1.85
N ILE A 275 14.14 1.63 2.51
CA ILE A 275 14.76 0.99 3.67
C ILE A 275 16.01 0.17 3.28
N PRO A 276 15.99 -0.70 2.24
CA PRO A 276 17.18 -1.47 1.89
C PRO A 276 18.30 -0.63 1.23
N MET A 277 17.94 0.44 0.50
CA MET A 277 18.93 1.35 -0.08
C MET A 277 19.69 2.15 0.97
N LEU A 278 19.00 2.59 2.03
CA LEU A 278 19.52 3.56 2.99
C LEU A 278 19.30 3.07 4.44
N PRO A 279 19.87 1.92 4.82
CA PRO A 279 19.55 1.23 6.06
C PRO A 279 19.93 2.03 7.31
N LEU A 280 21.04 2.78 7.30
CA LEU A 280 21.46 3.59 8.44
C LEU A 280 20.50 4.74 8.70
N ALA A 281 20.04 5.40 7.65
CA ALA A 281 19.04 6.44 7.75
C ALA A 281 17.69 5.90 8.19
N ALA A 282 17.26 4.77 7.62
CA ALA A 282 16.01 4.11 7.99
C ALA A 282 15.94 3.84 9.49
N VAL A 283 17.01 3.25 10.07
CA VAL A 283 17.10 2.98 11.51
C VAL A 283 17.13 4.27 12.31
N ARG A 284 17.90 5.27 11.89
CA ARG A 284 18.00 6.56 12.60
C ARG A 284 16.67 7.28 12.69
N PHE A 285 15.86 7.26 11.60
CA PHE A 285 14.56 7.92 11.57
C PHE A 285 13.41 7.07 12.13
N THR A 286 13.63 5.78 12.41
CA THR A 286 12.60 4.85 12.90
C THR A 286 11.83 5.38 14.12
N PRO A 287 12.44 5.90 15.21
CA PRO A 287 11.67 6.37 16.36
C PRO A 287 10.74 7.54 16.03
N PHE A 288 11.22 8.50 15.24
CA PHE A 288 10.42 9.65 14.81
C PHE A 288 9.26 9.21 13.92
N LEU A 289 9.51 8.35 12.94
CA LEU A 289 8.48 7.84 12.04
C LEU A 289 7.45 6.98 12.79
N ALA A 290 7.88 6.20 13.78
CA ALA A 290 6.98 5.40 14.61
C ALA A 290 5.99 6.26 15.39
N VAL A 291 6.43 7.40 15.92
CA VAL A 291 5.53 8.39 16.55
C VAL A 291 4.50 8.91 15.55
N LEU A 292 4.91 9.28 14.32
CA LEU A 292 3.99 9.73 13.29
C LEU A 292 2.99 8.63 12.87
N CYS A 293 3.44 7.37 12.86
CA CYS A 293 2.57 6.22 12.59
C CYS A 293 1.52 6.05 13.70
N VAL A 294 1.92 6.11 14.97
CA VAL A 294 0.98 6.04 16.11
C VAL A 294 -0.01 7.20 16.06
N ILE A 295 0.43 8.42 15.75
CA ILE A 295 -0.47 9.56 15.53
C ILE A 295 -1.43 9.27 14.38
N SER A 296 -0.95 8.74 13.24
CA SER A 296 -1.82 8.38 12.10
C SER A 296 -2.89 7.37 12.50
N ILE A 297 -2.52 6.36 13.31
CA ILE A 297 -3.42 5.31 13.77
C ILE A 297 -4.54 5.91 14.64
N LEU A 298 -4.16 6.63 15.69
CA LEU A 298 -5.11 7.18 16.65
C LEU A 298 -5.94 8.32 16.06
N TYR A 299 -5.29 9.26 15.37
CA TYR A 299 -5.97 10.37 14.69
C TYR A 299 -6.93 9.88 13.61
N GLY A 300 -6.49 8.94 12.77
CA GLY A 300 -7.34 8.34 11.73
C GLY A 300 -8.57 7.64 12.32
N GLY A 301 -8.37 6.85 13.40
CA GLY A 301 -9.45 6.16 14.10
C GLY A 301 -10.45 7.12 14.76
N LEU A 302 -9.97 8.12 15.49
CA LEU A 302 -10.83 9.12 16.17
C LEU A 302 -11.64 9.96 15.16
N ILE A 303 -10.99 10.41 14.08
CA ILE A 303 -11.69 11.17 13.03
C ILE A 303 -12.69 10.29 12.30
N SER A 304 -12.36 9.02 12.04
CA SER A 304 -13.27 8.06 11.43
C SER A 304 -14.58 7.94 12.25
N TRP A 305 -14.45 7.88 13.56
CA TRP A 305 -15.59 7.73 14.47
C TRP A 305 -16.58 8.90 14.42
N VAL A 306 -16.10 10.13 14.26
CA VAL A 306 -16.96 11.32 14.24
C VAL A 306 -17.47 11.70 12.85
N GLN A 307 -17.09 10.94 11.79
CA GLN A 307 -17.56 11.23 10.44
C GLN A 307 -19.04 10.87 10.25
N ARG A 308 -19.76 11.79 9.61
CA ARG A 308 -21.13 11.56 9.16
C ARG A 308 -21.19 11.07 7.71
N ASP A 309 -20.21 11.40 6.90
CA ASP A 309 -20.08 10.89 5.52
C ASP A 309 -19.42 9.51 5.54
N MET A 310 -20.13 8.49 5.06
CA MET A 310 -19.68 7.10 5.04
C MET A 310 -18.41 6.88 4.22
N LYS A 311 -18.20 7.61 3.11
CA LYS A 311 -16.94 7.54 2.34
C LYS A 311 -15.77 8.14 3.10
N LYS A 312 -15.99 9.26 3.83
CA LYS A 312 -14.95 9.86 4.67
C LYS A 312 -14.56 8.93 5.82
N LEU A 313 -15.54 8.26 6.43
CA LEU A 313 -15.29 7.26 7.46
C LEU A 313 -14.33 6.19 6.95
N ILE A 314 -14.61 5.59 5.79
CA ILE A 314 -13.73 4.58 5.18
C ILE A 314 -12.35 5.17 4.86
N ALA A 315 -12.28 6.39 4.35
CA ALA A 315 -11.01 7.03 4.01
C ALA A 315 -10.10 7.21 5.24
N TYR A 316 -10.64 7.70 6.36
CA TYR A 316 -9.86 7.84 7.60
C TYR A 316 -9.54 6.49 8.25
N SER A 317 -10.41 5.49 8.10
CA SER A 317 -10.09 4.11 8.48
C SER A 317 -8.88 3.57 7.70
N VAL A 318 -8.82 3.79 6.38
CA VAL A 318 -7.65 3.43 5.56
C VAL A 318 -6.39 4.13 6.04
N LEU A 319 -6.46 5.42 6.43
CA LEU A 319 -5.35 6.16 7.01
C LEU A 319 -4.81 5.48 8.28
N SER A 320 -5.70 5.08 9.19
CA SER A 320 -5.35 4.37 10.42
C SER A 320 -4.61 3.05 10.13
N HIS A 321 -5.14 2.22 9.25
CA HIS A 321 -4.53 0.94 8.87
C HIS A 321 -3.17 1.11 8.17
N LEU A 322 -3.00 2.18 7.35
CA LEU A 322 -1.72 2.47 6.73
C LEU A 322 -0.68 2.97 7.74
N GLY A 323 -1.11 3.68 8.79
CA GLY A 323 -0.25 3.98 9.93
C GLY A 323 0.31 2.71 10.57
N LEU A 324 -0.56 1.70 10.82
CA LEU A 324 -0.14 0.39 11.34
C LEU A 324 0.77 -0.36 10.37
N CYS A 325 0.48 -0.29 9.07
CA CYS A 325 1.31 -0.88 8.02
C CYS A 325 2.76 -0.38 8.10
N ILE A 326 2.95 0.94 8.17
CA ILE A 326 4.29 1.53 8.23
C ILE A 326 4.94 1.30 9.60
N LEU A 327 4.19 1.31 10.68
CA LEU A 327 4.72 0.98 12.01
C LEU A 327 5.29 -0.45 12.03
N ALA A 328 4.57 -1.41 11.47
CA ALA A 328 5.01 -2.80 11.32
C ALA A 328 6.25 -2.95 10.42
N LEU A 329 6.33 -2.14 9.34
CA LEU A 329 7.51 -2.05 8.48
C LEU A 329 8.75 -1.59 9.25
N LEU A 330 8.62 -0.53 10.06
CA LEU A 330 9.69 0.04 10.86
C LEU A 330 10.16 -0.85 12.01
N ALA A 331 9.36 -1.85 12.39
CA ALA A 331 9.73 -2.83 13.40
C ALA A 331 10.96 -3.68 13.01
N LEU A 332 11.23 -3.86 11.72
CA LEU A 332 12.34 -4.63 11.14
C LEU A 332 12.46 -6.06 11.69
N THR A 333 11.35 -6.62 12.20
CA THR A 333 11.24 -8.03 12.60
C THR A 333 10.64 -8.85 11.44
N MET A 334 10.90 -10.15 11.40
CA MET A 334 10.26 -11.03 10.40
C MET A 334 8.73 -10.92 10.48
N THR A 335 8.19 -10.95 11.69
CA THR A 335 6.75 -10.85 11.95
C THR A 335 6.20 -9.49 11.55
N GLY A 336 6.89 -8.39 11.89
CA GLY A 336 6.47 -7.03 11.55
C GLY A 336 6.46 -6.77 10.03
N LEU A 337 7.52 -7.15 9.33
CA LEU A 337 7.60 -7.01 7.87
C LEU A 337 6.55 -7.86 7.15
N THR A 338 6.29 -9.08 7.63
CA THR A 338 5.20 -9.92 7.12
C THR A 338 3.85 -9.28 7.38
N GLY A 339 3.64 -8.75 8.59
CA GLY A 339 2.44 -7.99 8.96
C GLY A 339 2.21 -6.78 8.05
N CYS A 340 3.25 -6.01 7.74
CA CYS A 340 3.18 -4.90 6.80
C CYS A 340 2.59 -5.31 5.44
N VAL A 341 3.08 -6.40 4.84
CA VAL A 341 2.55 -6.91 3.56
C VAL A 341 1.10 -7.37 3.72
N LEU A 342 0.78 -8.06 4.80
CA LEU A 342 -0.60 -8.50 5.06
C LEU A 342 -1.56 -7.31 5.27
N VAL A 343 -1.13 -6.23 5.95
CA VAL A 343 -1.95 -5.01 6.09
C VAL A 343 -2.14 -4.33 4.74
N MET A 344 -1.13 -4.31 3.87
CA MET A 344 -1.31 -3.81 2.50
C MET A 344 -2.40 -4.60 1.75
N LEU A 345 -2.40 -5.93 1.87
CA LEU A 345 -3.39 -6.81 1.24
C LEU A 345 -4.78 -6.63 1.86
N SER A 346 -4.88 -6.72 3.19
CA SER A 346 -6.17 -6.65 3.91
C SER A 346 -6.83 -5.29 3.73
N SER A 347 -6.09 -4.19 3.96
CA SER A 347 -6.63 -2.85 3.83
C SER A 347 -6.98 -2.49 2.38
N GLY A 348 -6.25 -3.02 1.39
CA GLY A 348 -6.60 -2.85 -0.03
C GLY A 348 -7.89 -3.56 -0.40
N LEU A 349 -8.03 -4.81 0.00
CA LEU A 349 -9.19 -5.65 -0.30
C LEU A 349 -10.46 -5.17 0.43
N LEU A 350 -10.36 -4.92 1.73
CA LEU A 350 -11.50 -4.51 2.57
C LEU A 350 -11.97 -3.09 2.23
N ALA A 351 -11.05 -2.14 2.05
CA ALA A 351 -11.43 -0.77 1.67
C ALA A 351 -12.11 -0.73 0.30
N ALA A 352 -11.60 -1.48 -0.67
CA ALA A 352 -12.23 -1.60 -1.99
C ALA A 352 -13.65 -2.15 -1.89
N ALA A 353 -13.83 -3.24 -1.14
CA ALA A 353 -15.14 -3.87 -0.95
C ALA A 353 -16.13 -2.94 -0.22
N MET A 354 -15.70 -2.28 0.87
CA MET A 354 -16.53 -1.30 1.58
C MET A 354 -16.94 -0.12 0.71
N LEU A 355 -16.02 0.42 -0.10
CA LEU A 355 -16.33 1.51 -1.03
C LEU A 355 -17.32 1.07 -2.13
N MET A 356 -17.23 -0.15 -2.62
CA MET A 356 -18.22 -0.71 -3.57
C MET A 356 -19.59 -0.87 -2.91
N VAL A 357 -19.67 -1.41 -1.70
CA VAL A 357 -20.91 -1.48 -0.91
C VAL A 357 -21.50 -0.08 -0.71
N MET A 358 -20.67 0.91 -0.32
CA MET A 358 -21.13 2.30 -0.20
C MET A 358 -21.66 2.87 -1.52
N GLY A 359 -20.99 2.56 -2.64
CA GLY A 359 -21.47 2.95 -3.96
C GLY A 359 -22.81 2.32 -4.34
N MET A 360 -23.06 1.08 -3.89
CA MET A 360 -24.36 0.39 -4.08
C MET A 360 -25.46 0.99 -3.21
N ILE A 361 -25.17 1.36 -1.96
CA ILE A 361 -26.10 2.10 -1.07
C ILE A 361 -26.41 3.48 -1.65
N TYR A 362 -25.37 4.25 -1.99
CA TYR A 362 -25.53 5.59 -2.56
C TYR A 362 -26.42 5.62 -3.82
N ARG A 363 -26.31 4.60 -4.67
CA ARG A 363 -27.15 4.51 -5.88
C ARG A 363 -28.64 4.31 -5.58
N ARG A 364 -28.97 3.71 -4.44
CA ARG A 364 -30.35 3.41 -4.04
C ARG A 364 -30.98 4.56 -3.28
N TYR A 365 -30.18 5.23 -2.45
CA TYR A 365 -30.68 6.24 -1.50
C TYR A 365 -30.18 7.67 -1.79
N HIS A 366 -29.27 7.85 -2.75
CA HIS A 366 -28.70 9.14 -3.16
C HIS A 366 -28.06 9.97 -2.04
N THR A 367 -27.85 9.38 -0.85
CA THR A 367 -27.18 10.02 0.27
C THR A 367 -25.99 9.21 0.77
N ARG A 368 -25.00 9.90 1.35
CA ARG A 368 -23.83 9.33 2.02
C ARG A 368 -23.83 9.64 3.51
N ASN A 369 -24.85 10.35 3.99
CA ASN A 369 -24.96 10.76 5.37
C ASN A 369 -25.45 9.59 6.22
N LEU A 370 -24.64 9.21 7.21
CA LEU A 370 -24.91 8.12 8.14
C LEU A 370 -26.25 8.30 8.89
N LEU A 371 -26.66 9.56 9.16
CA LEU A 371 -27.86 9.86 9.94
C LEU A 371 -29.16 9.76 9.12
N GLU A 372 -29.07 9.72 7.80
CA GLU A 372 -30.22 9.70 6.89
C GLU A 372 -30.64 8.30 6.48
N ILE A 373 -29.83 7.28 6.80
CA ILE A 373 -30.07 5.89 6.44
C ILE A 373 -29.87 4.99 7.64
N SER A 374 -30.85 4.15 7.93
CA SER A 374 -30.79 3.19 9.03
C SER A 374 -31.68 1.98 8.74
N GLY A 375 -31.35 0.82 9.33
CA GLY A 375 -32.18 -0.38 9.27
C GLY A 375 -32.18 -1.10 7.92
N LEU A 376 -31.10 -0.96 7.13
CA LEU A 376 -31.02 -1.50 5.77
C LEU A 376 -31.19 -3.02 5.68
N ALA A 377 -30.89 -3.79 6.74
CA ALA A 377 -31.09 -5.23 6.75
C ALA A 377 -32.53 -5.67 6.46
N ARG A 378 -33.52 -4.82 6.78
CA ARG A 378 -34.94 -5.11 6.54
C ARG A 378 -35.34 -5.00 5.06
N ARG A 379 -34.69 -4.11 4.31
CA ARG A 379 -34.98 -3.84 2.89
C ARG A 379 -34.02 -4.54 1.95
N LEU A 380 -32.74 -4.62 2.33
CA LEU A 380 -31.62 -5.10 1.53
C LEU A 380 -30.83 -6.16 2.33
N PRO A 381 -31.43 -7.33 2.65
CA PRO A 381 -30.80 -8.31 3.53
C PRO A 381 -29.48 -8.85 2.96
N VAL A 382 -29.38 -9.05 1.64
CA VAL A 382 -28.16 -9.58 1.03
C VAL A 382 -27.05 -8.53 0.99
N LEU A 383 -27.37 -7.30 0.60
CA LEU A 383 -26.41 -6.19 0.66
C LEU A 383 -25.97 -5.94 2.11
N GLY A 384 -26.91 -6.03 3.06
CA GLY A 384 -26.64 -5.93 4.50
C GLY A 384 -25.66 -7.00 4.98
N PHE A 385 -25.82 -8.25 4.53
CA PHE A 385 -24.87 -9.33 4.84
C PHE A 385 -23.45 -9.00 4.36
N PHE A 386 -23.27 -8.60 3.10
CA PHE A 386 -21.95 -8.23 2.58
C PHE A 386 -21.38 -6.99 3.29
N ALA A 387 -22.22 -6.01 3.61
CA ALA A 387 -21.81 -4.84 4.36
C ALA A 387 -21.27 -5.23 5.74
N VAL A 388 -22.03 -6.00 6.53
CA VAL A 388 -21.58 -6.52 7.82
C VAL A 388 -20.28 -7.30 7.67
N PHE A 389 -20.20 -8.20 6.70
CA PHE A 389 -19.03 -9.03 6.48
C PHE A 389 -17.74 -8.21 6.24
N PHE A 390 -17.76 -7.21 5.36
CA PHE A 390 -16.57 -6.40 5.07
C PHE A 390 -16.24 -5.41 6.19
N PHE A 391 -17.24 -4.81 6.82
CA PHE A 391 -17.02 -3.91 7.96
C PHE A 391 -16.48 -4.67 9.17
N MET A 392 -16.97 -5.87 9.43
CA MET A 392 -16.42 -6.74 10.49
C MET A 392 -15.00 -7.22 10.13
N GLY A 393 -14.71 -7.45 8.85
CA GLY A 393 -13.35 -7.72 8.39
C GLY A 393 -12.37 -6.60 8.73
N THR A 394 -12.82 -5.35 8.60
CA THR A 394 -12.02 -4.15 8.93
C THR A 394 -11.99 -3.89 10.44
N ALA A 395 -12.99 -4.32 11.19
CA ALA A 395 -13.01 -4.31 12.66
C ALA A 395 -12.12 -5.41 13.28
N ALA A 396 -11.33 -6.12 12.47
CA ALA A 396 -10.46 -7.21 12.89
C ALA A 396 -11.21 -8.39 13.55
N LEU A 397 -12.35 -8.80 12.97
CA LEU A 397 -13.05 -10.00 13.44
C LEU A 397 -12.20 -11.25 13.17
N PRO A 398 -11.96 -12.13 14.18
CA PRO A 398 -11.25 -13.40 13.98
C PRO A 398 -11.89 -14.25 12.87
N GLY A 399 -11.03 -14.88 12.03
CA GLY A 399 -11.45 -15.62 10.84
C GLY A 399 -11.44 -14.81 9.54
N LEU A 400 -11.24 -13.49 9.62
CA LEU A 400 -11.10 -12.61 8.46
C LEU A 400 -9.68 -12.04 8.38
N ILE A 401 -9.25 -11.66 7.19
CA ILE A 401 -7.86 -11.22 6.92
C ILE A 401 -7.43 -10.02 7.77
N GLY A 402 -8.37 -9.12 8.13
CA GLY A 402 -8.09 -7.95 8.97
C GLY A 402 -7.46 -8.33 10.30
N PHE A 403 -8.06 -9.30 11.01
CA PHE A 403 -7.55 -9.77 12.30
C PHE A 403 -6.09 -10.26 12.22
N ILE A 404 -5.81 -11.14 11.27
CA ILE A 404 -4.47 -11.73 11.10
C ILE A 404 -3.43 -10.66 10.77
N SER A 405 -3.76 -9.75 9.86
CA SER A 405 -2.84 -8.70 9.44
C SER A 405 -2.51 -7.73 10.58
N GLU A 406 -3.49 -7.35 11.39
CA GLU A 406 -3.31 -6.42 12.49
C GLU A 406 -2.57 -7.07 13.67
N ILE A 407 -2.95 -8.28 14.07
CA ILE A 407 -2.28 -8.98 15.17
C ILE A 407 -0.80 -9.25 14.84
N ILE A 408 -0.50 -9.75 13.65
CA ILE A 408 0.88 -10.02 13.24
C ILE A 408 1.70 -8.72 13.24
N SER A 409 1.12 -7.62 12.79
CA SER A 409 1.76 -6.29 12.78
C SER A 409 2.05 -5.78 14.18
N LEU A 410 1.09 -5.87 15.09
CA LEU A 410 1.26 -5.45 16.48
C LEU A 410 2.24 -6.32 17.24
N VAL A 411 2.16 -7.64 17.10
CA VAL A 411 3.10 -8.57 17.71
C VAL A 411 4.51 -8.30 17.20
N GLY A 412 4.69 -8.14 15.87
CA GLY A 412 5.97 -7.81 15.26
C GLY A 412 6.58 -6.51 15.79
N THR A 413 5.73 -5.49 16.02
CA THR A 413 6.13 -4.21 16.61
C THR A 413 6.48 -4.36 18.10
N TYR A 414 5.68 -5.13 18.84
CA TYR A 414 5.87 -5.34 20.27
C TYR A 414 7.20 -6.04 20.60
N VAL A 415 7.53 -7.10 19.86
CA VAL A 415 8.76 -7.86 20.09
C VAL A 415 10.00 -7.22 19.50
N SER A 416 9.86 -6.17 18.71
CA SER A 416 10.96 -5.54 17.96
C SER A 416 12.15 -5.15 18.83
N GLY A 417 11.92 -4.56 20.02
CA GLY A 417 12.97 -4.16 20.95
C GLY A 417 13.50 -5.27 21.85
N SER A 418 12.99 -6.49 21.75
CA SER A 418 13.39 -7.61 22.59
C SER A 418 14.71 -8.25 22.13
N ALA A 419 15.46 -8.83 23.06
CA ALA A 419 16.70 -9.53 22.76
C ALA A 419 16.47 -10.65 21.71
N GLY A 420 17.30 -10.67 20.68
CA GLY A 420 17.24 -11.64 19.57
C GLY A 420 16.34 -11.22 18.38
N HIS A 421 15.56 -10.16 18.46
CA HIS A 421 14.68 -9.72 17.36
C HIS A 421 15.29 -8.60 16.49
N GLY A 422 16.29 -7.86 16.98
CA GLY A 422 17.12 -6.92 16.21
C GLY A 422 16.40 -5.67 15.70
N GLY A 423 15.24 -5.32 16.27
CA GLY A 423 14.50 -4.11 15.91
C GLY A 423 14.69 -2.98 16.94
N TYR A 424 14.09 -1.82 16.65
CA TYR A 424 14.28 -0.57 17.40
C TYR A 424 12.99 -0.03 18.05
N LEU A 425 11.88 -0.75 17.90
CA LEU A 425 10.59 -0.43 18.50
C LEU A 425 10.36 -1.29 19.74
N GLY A 426 9.13 -1.35 20.22
CA GLY A 426 8.78 -2.17 21.37
C GLY A 426 7.39 -1.82 21.92
N PRO A 427 7.10 -2.23 23.17
CA PRO A 427 5.79 -2.00 23.80
C PRO A 427 5.35 -0.53 23.79
N ALA A 428 6.29 0.41 23.91
CA ALA A 428 6.00 1.85 23.93
C ALA A 428 5.26 2.35 22.65
N TYR A 429 5.46 1.70 21.52
CA TYR A 429 4.78 2.02 20.27
C TYR A 429 3.62 1.04 19.97
N ALA A 430 3.80 -0.24 20.33
CA ALA A 430 2.80 -1.26 20.06
C ALA A 430 1.53 -1.09 20.91
N ILE A 431 1.65 -0.70 22.18
CA ILE A 431 0.51 -0.50 23.08
C ILE A 431 -0.39 0.65 22.61
N PRO A 432 0.12 1.86 22.32
CA PRO A 432 -0.69 2.91 21.75
C PRO A 432 -1.29 2.54 20.39
N ALA A 433 -0.55 1.81 19.54
CA ALA A 433 -1.07 1.34 18.27
C ALA A 433 -2.23 0.33 18.42
N ALA A 434 -2.20 -0.53 19.46
CA ALA A 434 -3.28 -1.46 19.76
C ALA A 434 -4.59 -0.75 20.13
N LEU A 435 -4.54 0.48 20.70
CA LEU A 435 -5.75 1.30 20.89
C LEU A 435 -6.41 1.62 19.54
N GLY A 436 -5.65 1.66 18.46
CA GLY A 436 -6.19 1.84 17.10
C GLY A 436 -7.12 0.70 16.67
N MET A 437 -6.83 -0.56 17.04
CA MET A 437 -7.74 -1.69 16.81
C MET A 437 -9.06 -1.51 17.56
N ILE A 438 -8.98 -1.09 18.83
CA ILE A 438 -10.18 -0.83 19.64
C ILE A 438 -11.03 0.27 19.00
N LEU A 439 -10.40 1.37 18.58
CA LEU A 439 -11.09 2.43 17.85
C LEU A 439 -11.69 1.91 16.54
N GLY A 440 -10.94 1.09 15.79
CA GLY A 440 -11.40 0.44 14.58
C GLY A 440 -12.67 -0.37 14.78
N ALA A 441 -12.69 -1.20 15.81
CA ALA A 441 -13.86 -1.97 16.18
C ALA A 441 -15.05 -1.05 16.58
N LEU A 442 -14.80 0.01 17.37
CA LEU A 442 -15.85 0.92 17.83
C LEU A 442 -16.57 1.62 16.67
N TYR A 443 -15.85 2.27 15.74
CA TYR A 443 -16.52 3.00 14.67
C TYR A 443 -17.11 2.07 13.60
N MET A 444 -16.53 0.89 13.37
CA MET A 444 -17.10 -0.08 12.43
C MET A 444 -18.36 -0.75 13.00
N LEU A 445 -18.34 -1.14 14.28
CA LEU A 445 -19.53 -1.66 14.98
C LEU A 445 -20.64 -0.61 15.07
N TYR A 446 -20.28 0.64 15.37
CA TYR A 446 -21.25 1.74 15.38
C TYR A 446 -21.92 1.91 14.01
N TRP A 447 -21.12 1.88 12.92
CA TRP A 447 -21.66 1.95 11.58
C TRP A 447 -22.62 0.79 11.28
N VAL A 448 -22.23 -0.44 11.59
CA VAL A 448 -23.05 -1.64 11.37
C VAL A 448 -24.32 -1.60 12.20
N ALA A 449 -24.21 -1.28 13.48
CA ALA A 449 -25.38 -1.21 14.38
C ALA A 449 -26.38 -0.14 13.91
N HIS A 450 -25.89 1.02 13.47
CA HIS A 450 -26.76 2.12 13.06
C HIS A 450 -27.33 1.90 11.65
N VAL A 451 -26.47 1.70 10.65
CA VAL A 451 -26.91 1.66 9.23
C VAL A 451 -27.62 0.36 8.89
N ILE A 452 -27.15 -0.77 9.40
CA ILE A 452 -27.66 -2.08 9.01
C ILE A 452 -28.80 -2.53 9.94
N PHE A 453 -28.63 -2.43 11.26
CA PHE A 453 -29.57 -3.00 12.25
C PHE A 453 -30.40 -1.97 12.99
N GLY A 454 -30.20 -0.67 12.79
CA GLY A 454 -30.97 0.38 13.45
C GLY A 454 -32.47 0.39 13.11
N PRO A 455 -33.24 1.33 13.67
CA PRO A 455 -34.62 1.55 13.23
C PRO A 455 -34.63 1.93 11.75
N LEU A 456 -35.65 1.48 11.02
CA LEU A 456 -35.75 1.78 9.59
C LEU A 456 -35.96 3.29 9.38
N VAL A 457 -34.97 3.97 8.89
CA VAL A 457 -35.00 5.36 8.43
C VAL A 457 -34.59 5.38 6.98
N GLU A 458 -35.49 5.79 6.12
CA GLU A 458 -35.26 5.95 4.68
C GLU A 458 -35.58 7.39 4.30
N THR A 459 -34.60 8.12 3.74
CA THR A 459 -34.92 9.34 3.03
C THR A 459 -35.60 8.94 1.72
N VAL A 460 -36.92 9.10 1.69
CA VAL A 460 -37.65 9.05 0.42
C VAL A 460 -37.10 10.20 -0.42
N PRO A 461 -36.52 9.96 -1.61
CA PRO A 461 -36.25 11.06 -2.53
C PRO A 461 -37.56 11.82 -2.69
N ASP A 462 -37.53 13.15 -2.56
CA ASP A 462 -38.70 13.99 -2.79
C ASP A 462 -39.35 13.51 -4.09
N ALA A 463 -40.41 12.74 -3.95
CA ALA A 463 -41.25 12.42 -5.07
C ALA A 463 -41.83 13.79 -5.50
N ASP A 464 -41.38 14.26 -6.65
CA ASP A 464 -42.10 15.34 -7.32
C ASP A 464 -43.59 15.01 -7.18
N THR A 465 -44.30 15.86 -6.48
CA THR A 465 -45.69 15.69 -6.01
C THR A 465 -46.69 15.49 -7.16
N SER A 466 -46.19 15.25 -8.36
CA SER A 466 -46.98 15.09 -9.60
C SER A 466 -46.99 13.66 -10.20
N SER A 467 -46.23 12.70 -9.67
CA SER A 467 -46.29 11.33 -10.19
C SER A 467 -46.99 10.36 -9.21
N THR A 468 -48.18 9.90 -9.59
CA THR A 468 -49.01 8.85 -8.98
C THR A 468 -48.37 7.45 -9.00
N HIS A 469 -47.04 7.34 -9.05
CA HIS A 469 -46.39 6.05 -8.97
C HIS A 469 -46.01 5.71 -7.52
N ALA A 470 -46.48 4.55 -7.08
CA ALA A 470 -46.08 3.97 -5.81
C ALA A 470 -44.53 4.01 -5.63
N PRO A 471 -44.03 4.23 -4.40
CA PRO A 471 -42.59 4.29 -4.16
C PRO A 471 -41.91 3.06 -4.77
N ALA A 472 -40.95 3.30 -5.68
CA ALA A 472 -40.26 2.21 -6.37
C ALA A 472 -39.62 1.29 -5.31
N VAL A 473 -40.02 0.03 -5.29
CA VAL A 473 -39.48 -0.96 -4.36
C VAL A 473 -37.97 -1.03 -4.59
N VAL A 474 -37.19 -0.63 -3.57
CA VAL A 474 -35.74 -0.70 -3.63
C VAL A 474 -35.32 -2.15 -3.74
N GLN A 475 -34.75 -2.55 -4.90
CA GLN A 475 -34.29 -3.91 -5.15
C GLN A 475 -32.98 -4.18 -4.43
N ASP A 476 -32.85 -5.38 -3.84
CA ASP A 476 -31.59 -5.88 -3.28
C ASP A 476 -30.55 -6.14 -4.40
N LEU A 477 -29.49 -6.86 -4.13
CA LEU A 477 -28.38 -7.04 -5.04
C LEU A 477 -28.78 -7.64 -6.39
N SER A 478 -28.36 -6.99 -7.48
CA SER A 478 -28.40 -7.54 -8.83
C SER A 478 -27.32 -8.61 -9.01
N VAL A 479 -27.48 -9.50 -10.01
CA VAL A 479 -26.49 -10.53 -10.36
C VAL A 479 -25.11 -9.94 -10.58
N ARG A 480 -25.01 -8.76 -11.21
CA ARG A 480 -23.73 -8.06 -11.42
C ARG A 480 -23.10 -7.65 -10.09
N GLU A 481 -23.86 -7.13 -9.14
CA GLU A 481 -23.35 -6.73 -7.82
C GLU A 481 -22.89 -7.94 -7.00
N TRP A 482 -23.57 -9.07 -7.14
CA TRP A 482 -23.10 -10.35 -6.62
C TRP A 482 -21.75 -10.75 -7.20
N LEU A 483 -21.59 -10.68 -8.53
CA LEU A 483 -20.31 -10.99 -9.20
C LEU A 483 -19.17 -10.05 -8.77
N VAL A 484 -19.48 -8.85 -8.32
CA VAL A 484 -18.49 -7.90 -7.77
C VAL A 484 -18.10 -8.24 -6.34
N LEU A 485 -19.07 -8.50 -5.46
CA LEU A 485 -18.81 -8.65 -4.02
C LEU A 485 -18.35 -10.06 -3.64
N LEU A 486 -18.86 -11.10 -4.30
CA LEU A 486 -18.56 -12.49 -3.94
C LEU A 486 -17.08 -12.87 -4.07
N PRO A 487 -16.35 -12.53 -5.16
CA PRO A 487 -14.92 -12.83 -5.27
C PRO A 487 -14.10 -12.14 -4.19
N LEU A 488 -14.47 -10.90 -3.82
CA LEU A 488 -13.81 -10.15 -2.75
C LEU A 488 -14.07 -10.79 -1.38
N ALA A 489 -15.31 -11.22 -1.13
CA ALA A 489 -15.66 -11.90 0.12
C ALA A 489 -14.93 -13.24 0.26
N LEU A 490 -14.86 -14.02 -0.82
CA LEU A 490 -14.11 -15.28 -0.84
C LEU A 490 -12.62 -15.06 -0.58
N ALA A 491 -12.03 -14.01 -1.15
CA ALA A 491 -10.63 -13.67 -0.91
C ALA A 491 -10.39 -13.25 0.55
N VAL A 492 -11.28 -12.42 1.14
CA VAL A 492 -11.21 -12.01 2.56
C VAL A 492 -11.28 -13.22 3.48
N LEU A 493 -12.21 -14.15 3.20
CA LEU A 493 -12.41 -15.36 3.98
C LEU A 493 -11.24 -16.34 3.83
N PHE A 494 -10.80 -16.59 2.59
CA PHE A 494 -9.68 -17.48 2.31
C PHE A 494 -8.40 -17.01 3.01
N LEU A 495 -8.04 -15.74 2.84
CA LEU A 495 -6.85 -15.17 3.47
C LEU A 495 -6.97 -15.06 5.00
N GLY A 496 -8.19 -15.02 5.53
CA GLY A 496 -8.45 -15.02 6.97
C GLY A 496 -8.37 -16.41 7.60
N LEU A 497 -8.90 -17.44 6.95
CA LEU A 497 -8.92 -18.81 7.47
C LEU A 497 -7.64 -19.59 7.13
N TYR A 498 -7.05 -19.35 5.96
CA TYR A 498 -5.88 -20.08 5.48
C TYR A 498 -4.79 -19.14 4.94
N PRO A 499 -4.17 -18.31 5.80
CA PRO A 499 -3.12 -17.37 5.41
C PRO A 499 -1.77 -18.05 5.11
N ALA A 500 -1.60 -19.33 5.46
CA ALA A 500 -0.33 -20.05 5.38
C ALA A 500 0.37 -19.97 4.00
N PRO A 501 -0.32 -20.08 2.85
CA PRO A 501 0.34 -19.95 1.55
C PRO A 501 1.00 -18.58 1.36
N VAL A 502 0.33 -17.49 1.80
CA VAL A 502 0.87 -16.14 1.74
C VAL A 502 2.05 -15.99 2.71
N LEU A 503 1.85 -16.36 3.97
CA LEU A 503 2.86 -16.26 5.02
C LEU A 503 4.15 -17.00 4.66
N ASN A 504 4.03 -18.26 4.25
CA ASN A 504 5.18 -19.09 3.92
C ASN A 504 5.94 -18.59 2.68
N SER A 505 5.22 -18.11 1.67
CA SER A 505 5.84 -17.57 0.46
C SER A 505 6.59 -16.25 0.69
N LEU A 506 6.13 -15.43 1.64
CA LEU A 506 6.75 -14.14 1.97
C LEU A 506 8.04 -14.29 2.77
N GLN A 507 8.18 -15.35 3.57
CA GLN A 507 9.32 -15.53 4.48
C GLN A 507 10.70 -15.40 3.81
N PRO A 508 10.98 -16.05 2.65
CA PRO A 508 12.28 -15.92 2.01
C PRO A 508 12.58 -14.50 1.53
N ALA A 509 11.58 -13.81 0.93
CA ALA A 509 11.76 -12.46 0.41
C ALA A 509 11.96 -11.42 1.54
N ILE A 510 11.16 -11.51 2.59
CA ILE A 510 11.27 -10.65 3.77
C ILE A 510 12.57 -10.92 4.52
N GLY A 511 12.95 -12.20 4.67
CA GLY A 511 14.20 -12.60 5.29
C GLY A 511 15.41 -12.01 4.61
N LYS A 512 15.42 -11.98 3.27
CA LYS A 512 16.49 -11.37 2.47
C LYS A 512 16.57 -9.86 2.73
N ILE A 513 15.46 -9.13 2.62
CA ILE A 513 15.42 -7.67 2.87
C ILE A 513 15.90 -7.35 4.28
N ARG A 514 15.38 -8.07 5.27
CA ARG A 514 15.78 -7.88 6.67
C ARG A 514 17.28 -8.13 6.89
N HIS A 515 17.80 -9.22 6.34
CA HIS A 515 19.21 -9.58 6.46
C HIS A 515 20.11 -8.49 5.85
N GLU A 516 19.79 -8.01 4.64
CA GLU A 516 20.54 -6.94 3.97
C GLU A 516 20.56 -5.65 4.81
N VAL A 517 19.44 -5.26 5.39
CA VAL A 517 19.34 -4.05 6.23
C VAL A 517 20.15 -4.20 7.52
N LEU A 518 19.98 -5.31 8.25
CA LEU A 518 20.67 -5.52 9.53
C LEU A 518 22.18 -5.72 9.35
N ALA A 519 22.61 -6.42 8.31
CA ALA A 519 24.02 -6.60 7.99
C ALA A 519 24.71 -5.27 7.74
N ALA A 520 24.13 -4.38 6.92
CA ALA A 520 24.67 -3.06 6.64
C ALA A 520 24.78 -2.17 7.90
N VAL A 521 23.80 -2.28 8.81
CA VAL A 521 23.83 -1.53 10.09
C VAL A 521 24.92 -2.08 11.01
N GLN A 522 25.09 -3.39 11.10
CA GLN A 522 26.13 -4.02 11.93
C GLN A 522 27.53 -3.72 11.42
N GLU A 523 27.75 -3.79 10.11
CA GLU A 523 29.05 -3.46 9.49
C GLU A 523 29.48 -2.03 9.79
N ASN A 524 28.54 -1.06 9.69
CA ASN A 524 28.82 0.32 10.03
C ASN A 524 29.14 0.51 11.52
N ALA A 525 28.45 -0.20 12.41
CA ALA A 525 28.72 -0.16 13.86
C ALA A 525 30.13 -0.69 14.18
N THR A 526 30.52 -1.82 13.57
CA THR A 526 31.85 -2.43 13.74
C THR A 526 32.96 -1.52 13.20
N SER A 527 32.76 -0.92 12.03
CA SER A 527 33.74 0.02 11.44
C SER A 527 33.97 1.25 12.31
N ARG A 528 32.89 1.79 12.92
CA ARG A 528 33.00 2.91 13.84
C ARG A 528 33.75 2.56 15.14
N MET A 529 33.54 1.37 15.68
CA MET A 529 34.27 0.87 16.83
C MET A 529 35.78 0.74 16.55
N ALA A 530 36.12 0.16 15.38
CA ALA A 530 37.51 0.02 14.96
C ALA A 530 38.22 1.39 14.82
N VAL A 531 37.56 2.38 14.21
CA VAL A 531 38.10 3.74 14.07
C VAL A 531 38.30 4.41 15.42
N ASN A 532 37.37 4.25 16.37
CA ASN A 532 37.49 4.81 17.72
C ASN A 532 38.61 4.15 18.54
N THR A 533 38.79 2.83 18.42
CA THR A 533 39.91 2.13 19.09
C THR A 533 41.26 2.59 18.55
N HIS A 534 41.41 2.80 17.23
CA HIS A 534 42.61 3.36 16.64
C HIS A 534 42.87 4.82 17.08
N ARG A 535 41.82 5.65 17.21
CA ARG A 535 41.97 7.02 17.72
C ARG A 535 42.41 7.04 19.19
N VAL A 536 41.83 6.20 20.04
CA VAL A 536 42.21 6.12 21.46
C VAL A 536 43.64 5.58 21.59
N GLY A 537 44.05 4.58 20.80
CA GLY A 537 45.41 4.06 20.74
C GLY A 537 46.42 5.11 20.27
N ALA A 538 46.06 5.93 19.26
CA ALA A 538 46.93 7.02 18.78
C ALA A 538 47.10 8.16 19.78
N VAL A 539 46.09 8.46 20.57
CA VAL A 539 46.17 9.48 21.65
C VAL A 539 47.07 8.99 22.80
N HIS A 540 47.06 7.69 23.11
CA HIS A 540 47.94 7.11 24.12
C HIS A 540 49.42 6.99 23.65
N SER A 541 49.66 6.84 22.34
CA SER A 541 51.01 6.77 21.79
C SER A 541 51.68 8.14 21.58
N ALA A 542 50.92 9.23 21.54
CA ALA A 542 51.41 10.60 21.39
C ALA A 542 51.76 11.31 22.73
N GLY A 543 51.50 10.68 23.87
CA GLY A 543 51.89 11.15 25.21
C GLY A 543 53.33 10.73 25.53
N LYS A 544 54.24 11.72 25.72
CA LYS A 544 55.65 11.54 26.06
C LYS A 544 55.85 10.58 27.26
N PRO A 545 56.95 9.81 27.28
CA PRO A 545 57.30 8.98 28.44
C PRO A 545 57.79 9.86 29.58
N GLY A 546 57.02 10.03 30.60
CA GLY A 546 57.39 10.68 31.84
C GLY A 546 56.68 10.05 33.00
N LEU A 547 57.45 9.27 33.78
CA LEU A 547 57.22 8.80 35.15
C LEU A 547 55.84 9.04 35.77
N VAL A 548 55.08 7.99 35.99
CA VAL A 548 54.11 7.95 37.11
C VAL A 548 54.01 6.52 37.65
N ALA A 549 54.17 6.43 38.97
CA ALA A 549 54.00 5.24 39.80
C ALA A 549 52.60 4.61 39.75
N PRO A 550 52.42 3.36 40.17
CA PRO A 550 51.12 2.67 40.07
C PRO A 550 50.17 3.22 41.15
N LEU A 551 49.06 3.75 40.71
CA LEU A 551 47.89 4.04 41.54
C LEU A 551 46.86 2.92 41.38
N GLU A 552 46.49 2.42 42.55
CA GLU A 552 45.57 1.33 42.80
C GLU A 552 44.22 1.47 42.10
N SER A 553 43.73 0.33 41.64
CA SER A 553 42.40 0.10 41.14
C SER A 553 41.33 0.28 42.22
N GLN A 554 40.55 1.36 42.16
CA GLN A 554 39.22 1.40 42.80
C GLN A 554 38.24 2.23 41.97
N GLY A 555 37.19 1.53 41.53
CA GLY A 555 35.84 2.07 41.38
C GLY A 555 35.52 2.89 40.16
N LEU A 556 35.14 2.27 39.06
CA LEU A 556 34.13 2.80 38.11
C LEU A 556 33.56 1.63 37.26
N GLY A 557 32.82 0.81 37.92
CA GLY A 557 31.93 -0.17 37.28
C GLY A 557 30.53 0.40 37.24
N LYS A 558 30.08 0.89 36.09
CA LYS A 558 28.69 0.91 35.62
C LYS A 558 28.56 1.91 34.46
N ALA A 559 28.88 1.46 33.27
CA ALA A 559 28.39 2.10 32.05
C ALA A 559 28.16 1.01 31.01
N VAL A 560 26.89 0.71 30.83
CA VAL A 560 26.21 0.21 29.60
C VAL A 560 26.97 -0.88 28.81
N ALA A 561 26.89 -2.12 29.29
CA ALA A 561 27.14 -3.30 28.50
C ALA A 561 25.90 -3.60 27.61
N LEU A 562 25.91 -3.16 26.37
CA LEU A 562 25.09 -3.73 25.31
C LEU A 562 25.59 -5.18 25.09
N ARG A 563 24.99 -6.13 25.78
CA ARG A 563 25.22 -7.55 25.57
C ARG A 563 24.54 -7.98 24.26
N LEU A 564 25.36 -8.24 23.26
CA LEU A 564 24.98 -9.07 22.12
C LEU A 564 25.28 -10.54 22.50
N PRO A 565 24.29 -11.44 22.52
CA PRO A 565 24.58 -12.86 22.62
C PRO A 565 24.81 -13.42 21.22
N VAL A 566 26.06 -13.66 20.88
CA VAL A 566 26.42 -14.66 19.87
C VAL A 566 26.28 -16.04 20.51
N ARG A 567 25.29 -16.81 20.12
CA ARG A 567 25.33 -18.28 20.17
C ARG A 567 24.85 -18.83 18.84
N LEU A 568 25.81 -19.21 18.03
CA LEU A 568 25.68 -20.25 17.02
C LEU A 568 25.50 -21.57 17.77
N ALA A 569 24.40 -22.28 17.52
CA ALA A 569 24.26 -23.69 17.77
C ALA A 569 23.25 -24.27 16.77
N ARG A 570 23.82 -25.09 15.90
CA ARG A 570 23.32 -26.27 15.20
C ARG A 570 21.88 -26.32 14.72
#